data_876500655bfbb8acf53c1db9b7bd22a4
#
_entry.id   876500655bfbb8acf53c1db9b7bd22a4
#
_cell.length_a   1.000
_cell.length_b   1.000
_cell.length_c   1.000
_cell.angle_alpha   90.00
_cell.angle_beta   90.00
_cell.angle_gamma   90.00
#
_symmetry.space_group_name_H-M   'P 1'
#
loop_
_entity.id
_entity.type
_entity.pdbx_description
1 polymer ?
#
loop_
_entity_poly.entity_id
_entity_poly.type
_entity_poly.pdbx_seq_one_letter_code
_entity_poly.pdbx_strand_id
1 'polypeptide(L)'
;MNKLESACYLAEADEAPFDKLHEECGVFGIYRADSANKSVVAETYHALYALQHRGQESCGIVVNDDGVMKAHKDNGLVTEVFTRDALSKIHEGTMAVGHCRYGTTGMHSRSNAQPLLINHQKGAMALAHNGNLTNAAELREQLEKNGAIFHCTSDTEVIAYIITQERLKCGSIEQAVLNAM
;
A
#
# COMPACT_ATOMS: atom_id res chain seq x y z
N MET A 1 15.33 -50.89 -40.98
CA MET A 1 15.42 -50.89 -39.54
C MET A 1 15.65 -49.45 -39.10
N ASN A 2 14.61 -48.73 -38.77
CA ASN A 2 14.71 -47.44 -38.12
C ASN A 2 13.58 -47.32 -37.12
N LYS A 3 13.97 -47.25 -35.86
CA LYS A 3 13.07 -47.02 -34.73
C LYS A 3 12.61 -45.56 -34.76
N LEU A 4 11.33 -45.35 -34.94
CA LEU A 4 10.65 -44.12 -34.62
C LEU A 4 10.44 -44.05 -33.12
N GLU A 5 11.25 -43.26 -32.44
CA GLU A 5 10.97 -42.82 -31.08
C GLU A 5 9.86 -41.77 -31.12
N SER A 6 8.68 -42.18 -30.67
CA SER A 6 7.57 -41.26 -30.42
C SER A 6 7.88 -40.47 -29.16
N ALA A 7 8.41 -39.26 -29.31
CA ALA A 7 8.46 -38.29 -28.24
C ALA A 7 7.02 -37.83 -27.94
N CYS A 8 6.49 -38.34 -26.84
CA CYS A 8 5.24 -37.88 -26.28
C CYS A 8 5.53 -36.49 -25.66
N TYR A 9 5.33 -35.43 -26.41
CA TYR A 9 5.22 -34.06 -25.85
C TYR A 9 3.91 -34.00 -25.08
N LEU A 10 3.99 -34.20 -23.77
CA LEU A 10 2.95 -33.72 -22.89
C LEU A 10 2.96 -32.18 -23.04
N ALA A 11 2.00 -31.65 -23.79
CA ALA A 11 1.69 -30.25 -23.75
C ALA A 11 1.34 -29.94 -22.29
N GLU A 12 2.19 -29.16 -21.63
CA GLU A 12 1.81 -28.50 -20.39
C GLU A 12 0.57 -27.69 -20.74
N ALA A 13 -0.55 -28.04 -20.14
CA ALA A 13 -1.77 -27.26 -20.27
C ALA A 13 -1.43 -25.85 -19.75
N ASP A 14 -1.47 -24.86 -20.63
CA ASP A 14 -1.43 -23.46 -20.26
C ASP A 14 -2.57 -23.25 -19.25
N GLU A 15 -2.22 -23.25 -17.96
CA GLU A 15 -3.15 -22.86 -16.90
C GLU A 15 -3.57 -21.44 -17.21
N ALA A 16 -4.87 -21.24 -17.44
CA ALA A 16 -5.43 -19.92 -17.69
C ALA A 16 -4.99 -18.98 -16.56
N PRO A 17 -4.48 -17.77 -16.88
CA PRO A 17 -3.86 -16.87 -15.88
C PRO A 17 -4.81 -16.41 -14.76
N PHE A 18 -6.08 -16.79 -14.80
CA PHE A 18 -7.12 -16.43 -13.83
C PHE A 18 -7.60 -17.56 -12.92
N ASP A 19 -7.01 -18.74 -12.98
CA ASP A 19 -7.55 -19.92 -12.31
C ASP A 19 -6.97 -20.19 -10.91
N LYS A 20 -6.05 -19.34 -10.44
CA LYS A 20 -5.48 -19.40 -9.08
C LYS A 20 -5.78 -18.11 -8.33
N LEU A 21 -6.32 -18.24 -7.12
CA LEU A 21 -6.37 -17.14 -6.17
C LEU A 21 -4.93 -16.71 -5.88
N HIS A 22 -4.56 -15.51 -6.29
CA HIS A 22 -3.27 -14.91 -5.97
C HIS A 22 -3.37 -14.19 -4.62
N GLU A 23 -2.40 -14.48 -3.76
CA GLU A 23 -2.21 -13.70 -2.55
C GLU A 23 -1.67 -12.32 -2.95
N GLU A 24 -2.41 -11.27 -2.61
CA GLU A 24 -2.04 -9.89 -2.94
C GLU A 24 -2.12 -9.05 -1.68
N CYS A 25 -1.20 -8.13 -1.50
CA CYS A 25 -1.10 -7.11 -0.46
C CYS A 25 -2.01 -7.27 0.78
N GLY A 26 -1.57 -6.83 1.93
CA GLY A 26 -2.36 -6.74 3.16
C GLY A 26 -2.50 -5.29 3.61
N VAL A 27 -3.72 -4.85 3.95
CA VAL A 27 -3.98 -3.55 4.53
C VAL A 27 -4.65 -3.70 5.88
N PHE A 28 -4.25 -2.87 6.83
CA PHE A 28 -4.85 -2.81 8.16
C PHE A 28 -5.00 -1.36 8.61
N GLY A 29 -6.13 -1.05 9.24
CA GLY A 29 -6.39 0.27 9.82
C GLY A 29 -7.01 0.12 11.20
N ILE A 30 -6.60 0.97 12.12
CA ILE A 30 -7.14 1.03 13.48
C ILE A 30 -7.36 2.48 13.90
N TYR A 31 -8.47 2.72 14.59
CA TYR A 31 -8.76 3.96 15.29
C TYR A 31 -9.18 3.65 16.72
N ARG A 32 -8.63 4.41 17.67
CA ARG A 32 -8.98 4.34 19.08
C ARG A 32 -9.27 5.73 19.63
N ALA A 33 -10.49 5.95 20.05
CA ALA A 33 -10.86 7.18 20.75
C ALA A 33 -10.23 7.27 22.16
N ASP A 34 -9.89 6.12 22.75
CA ASP A 34 -9.26 6.00 24.06
C ASP A 34 -7.95 5.22 23.94
N SER A 35 -6.83 5.91 24.16
CA SER A 35 -5.47 5.35 24.08
C SER A 35 -4.98 4.72 25.39
N ALA A 36 -5.81 4.72 26.46
CA ALA A 36 -5.32 4.50 27.82
C ALA A 36 -4.68 3.13 28.10
N ASN A 37 -4.90 2.08 27.28
CA ASN A 37 -4.42 0.74 27.61
C ASN A 37 -3.91 -0.15 26.47
N LYS A 38 -3.85 0.33 25.21
CA LYS A 38 -3.38 -0.48 24.08
C LYS A 38 -2.71 0.37 23.03
N SER A 39 -1.54 -0.06 22.59
CA SER A 39 -0.76 0.56 21.54
C SER A 39 -1.36 0.29 20.17
N VAL A 40 -1.75 1.35 19.43
CA VAL A 40 -2.17 1.21 18.03
C VAL A 40 -1.02 0.74 17.13
N VAL A 41 0.22 1.10 17.50
CA VAL A 41 1.44 0.66 16.80
C VAL A 41 1.63 -0.85 16.95
N ALA A 42 1.58 -1.35 18.19
CA ALA A 42 1.75 -2.77 18.47
C ALA A 42 0.65 -3.61 17.80
N GLU A 43 -0.60 -3.15 17.87
CA GLU A 43 -1.71 -3.85 17.21
C GLU A 43 -1.56 -3.85 15.69
N THR A 44 -1.14 -2.74 15.09
CA THR A 44 -0.88 -2.67 13.65
C THR A 44 0.28 -3.59 13.27
N TYR A 45 1.37 -3.61 14.05
CA TYR A 45 2.48 -4.53 13.83
C TYR A 45 2.01 -5.99 13.83
N HIS A 46 1.24 -6.41 14.84
CA HIS A 46 0.73 -7.77 14.93
C HIS A 46 -0.24 -8.12 13.79
N ALA A 47 -1.07 -7.16 13.39
CA ALA A 47 -1.95 -7.34 12.24
C ALA A 47 -1.16 -7.52 10.94
N LEU A 48 -0.13 -6.70 10.70
CA LEU A 48 0.74 -6.85 9.53
C LEU A 48 1.52 -8.16 9.56
N TYR A 49 1.97 -8.59 10.74
CA TYR A 49 2.62 -9.89 10.89
C TYR A 49 1.68 -11.05 10.51
N ALA A 50 0.42 -10.98 10.91
CA ALA A 50 -0.60 -11.95 10.52
C ALA A 50 -0.92 -11.90 9.00
N LEU A 51 -0.81 -10.71 8.38
CA LEU A 51 -1.03 -10.50 6.95
C LEU A 51 0.23 -10.70 6.10
N GLN A 52 1.38 -11.03 6.69
CA GLN A 52 2.68 -11.13 6.00
C GLN A 52 2.66 -12.12 4.83
N HIS A 53 1.87 -13.20 4.91
CA HIS A 53 1.72 -14.16 3.83
C HIS A 53 1.15 -13.56 2.55
N ARG A 54 0.45 -12.41 2.64
CA ARG A 54 -0.13 -11.70 1.52
C ARG A 54 0.84 -10.72 0.83
N GLY A 55 1.93 -10.30 1.51
CA GLY A 55 2.88 -9.35 0.95
C GLY A 55 4.24 -9.42 1.64
N GLN A 56 5.28 -9.74 0.90
CA GLN A 56 6.64 -9.97 1.42
C GLN A 56 7.70 -9.06 0.83
N GLU A 57 7.33 -8.10 -0.02
CA GLU A 57 8.28 -7.19 -0.66
C GLU A 57 8.64 -6.00 0.23
N SER A 58 7.63 -5.36 0.77
CA SER A 58 7.80 -4.20 1.64
C SER A 58 6.63 -4.08 2.60
N CYS A 59 6.84 -3.38 3.69
CA CYS A 59 5.79 -3.06 4.64
C CYS A 59 5.99 -1.67 5.25
N GLY A 60 4.91 -1.12 5.79
CA GLY A 60 4.92 0.19 6.41
C GLY A 60 3.79 0.39 7.41
N ILE A 61 4.03 1.29 8.34
CA ILE A 61 3.04 1.79 9.31
C ILE A 61 3.11 3.32 9.31
N VAL A 62 1.95 3.95 9.27
CA VAL A 62 1.78 5.38 9.56
C VAL A 62 0.87 5.52 10.76
N VAL A 63 1.28 6.33 11.71
CA VAL A 63 0.52 6.63 12.94
C VAL A 63 0.18 8.10 12.97
N ASN A 64 -1.02 8.41 13.41
CA ASN A 64 -1.46 9.76 13.70
C ASN A 64 -1.51 9.97 15.22
N ASP A 65 -0.72 10.94 15.69
CA ASP A 65 -0.69 11.42 17.07
C ASP A 65 -1.15 12.89 17.07
N ASP A 66 -2.41 13.12 17.38
CA ASP A 66 -3.03 14.46 17.44
C ASP A 66 -2.72 15.35 16.19
N GLY A 67 -2.89 14.78 15.00
CA GLY A 67 -2.65 15.45 13.73
C GLY A 67 -1.19 15.40 13.23
N VAL A 68 -0.26 14.94 14.06
CA VAL A 68 1.13 14.70 13.65
C VAL A 68 1.27 13.28 13.15
N MET A 69 1.54 13.12 11.87
CA MET A 69 1.74 11.79 11.28
C MET A 69 3.21 11.40 11.26
N LYS A 70 3.48 10.18 11.73
CA LYS A 70 4.80 9.55 11.69
C LYS A 70 4.73 8.25 10.93
N ALA A 71 5.72 8.03 10.07
CA ALA A 71 5.79 6.86 9.21
C ALA A 71 7.10 6.11 9.39
N HIS A 72 7.04 4.78 9.37
CA HIS A 72 8.18 3.93 9.12
C HIS A 72 7.78 2.89 8.08
N LYS A 73 8.57 2.78 7.02
CA LYS A 73 8.36 1.81 5.93
C LYS A 73 9.67 1.47 5.26
N ASP A 74 9.82 0.22 4.88
CA ASP A 74 11.00 -0.24 4.14
C ASP A 74 10.69 -1.52 3.35
N ASN A 75 11.66 -1.94 2.54
CA ASN A 75 11.63 -3.24 1.88
C ASN A 75 12.01 -4.32 2.89
N GLY A 76 11.35 -5.47 2.83
CA GLY A 76 11.57 -6.62 3.70
C GLY A 76 10.34 -7.07 4.45
N LEU A 77 10.52 -8.10 5.27
CA LEU A 77 9.46 -8.68 6.09
C LEU A 77 9.13 -7.78 7.29
N VAL A 78 7.93 -7.91 7.82
CA VAL A 78 7.46 -7.14 8.98
C VAL A 78 8.44 -7.20 10.16
N THR A 79 8.99 -8.38 10.44
CA THR A 79 9.96 -8.59 11.53
C THR A 79 11.34 -7.98 11.26
N GLU A 80 11.69 -7.77 10.00
CA GLU A 80 12.95 -7.14 9.60
C GLU A 80 12.84 -5.63 9.61
N VAL A 81 11.74 -5.10 9.08
CA VAL A 81 11.49 -3.66 8.95
C VAL A 81 11.16 -3.04 10.31
N PHE A 82 10.33 -3.70 11.12
CA PHE A 82 9.88 -3.17 12.40
C PHE A 82 10.68 -3.72 13.57
N THR A 83 11.96 -3.38 13.61
CA THR A 83 12.80 -3.61 14.81
C THR A 83 12.28 -2.82 16.00
N ARG A 84 12.73 -3.17 17.22
CA ARG A 84 12.36 -2.40 18.43
C ARG A 84 12.73 -0.91 18.30
N ASP A 85 13.87 -0.60 17.70
CA ASP A 85 14.30 0.78 17.45
C ASP A 85 13.39 1.49 16.44
N ALA A 86 13.01 0.83 15.36
CA ALA A 86 12.09 1.39 14.38
C ALA A 86 10.71 1.68 14.98
N LEU A 87 10.16 0.74 15.75
CA LEU A 87 8.88 0.92 16.45
C LEU A 87 8.91 2.07 17.45
N SER A 88 10.02 2.24 18.17
CA SER A 88 10.16 3.34 19.14
C SER A 88 10.14 4.74 18.50
N LYS A 89 10.48 4.84 17.23
CA LYS A 89 10.50 6.10 16.46
C LYS A 89 9.13 6.51 15.90
N ILE A 90 8.20 5.58 15.78
CA ILE A 90 6.87 5.86 15.25
C ILE A 90 6.01 6.61 16.26
N HIS A 91 6.25 6.43 17.56
CA HIS A 91 5.43 6.91 18.67
C HIS A 91 4.01 6.30 18.71
N GLU A 92 3.35 6.46 19.86
CA GLU A 92 1.95 6.09 20.00
C GLU A 92 1.04 7.19 19.45
N GLY A 93 -0.20 6.81 19.16
CA GLY A 93 -1.23 7.72 18.67
C GLY A 93 -2.61 7.11 18.83
N THR A 94 -3.59 7.75 18.23
CA THR A 94 -4.99 7.30 18.26
C THR A 94 -5.42 6.56 16.99
N MET A 95 -4.63 6.66 15.93
CA MET A 95 -4.95 6.06 14.64
C MET A 95 -3.68 5.53 13.99
N ALA A 96 -3.76 4.35 13.36
CA ALA A 96 -2.68 3.82 12.54
C ALA A 96 -3.22 3.14 11.28
N VAL A 97 -2.42 3.21 10.22
CA VAL A 97 -2.63 2.47 8.97
C VAL A 97 -1.36 1.68 8.67
N GLY A 98 -1.51 0.41 8.36
CA GLY A 98 -0.42 -0.49 7.99
C GLY A 98 -0.66 -1.16 6.65
N HIS A 99 0.42 -1.53 5.97
CA HIS A 99 0.38 -2.20 4.69
C HIS A 99 1.53 -3.18 4.53
N CYS A 100 1.24 -4.37 3.96
CA CYS A 100 2.22 -5.31 3.43
C CYS A 100 2.03 -5.38 1.92
N ARG A 101 3.11 -5.12 1.16
CA ARG A 101 3.06 -5.09 -0.30
C ARG A 101 3.53 -6.41 -0.88
N TYR A 102 2.78 -6.90 -1.85
CA TYR A 102 3.21 -7.92 -2.81
C TYR A 102 3.57 -7.22 -4.13
N GLY A 103 4.78 -7.44 -4.63
CA GLY A 103 5.25 -6.80 -5.86
C GLY A 103 4.75 -7.53 -7.09
N THR A 104 3.66 -7.06 -7.68
CA THR A 104 3.13 -7.59 -8.95
C THR A 104 3.68 -6.86 -10.16
N THR A 105 3.96 -5.58 -10.04
CA THR A 105 4.47 -4.74 -11.14
C THR A 105 5.35 -3.60 -10.60
N GLY A 106 6.42 -3.30 -11.34
CA GLY A 106 7.29 -2.17 -11.05
C GLY A 106 8.58 -2.54 -10.34
N MET A 107 9.50 -1.58 -10.28
CA MET A 107 10.78 -1.77 -9.61
C MET A 107 10.56 -1.95 -8.10
N HIS A 108 11.34 -2.84 -7.48
CA HIS A 108 11.44 -3.01 -6.03
C HIS A 108 12.02 -1.75 -5.37
N SER A 109 11.27 -0.67 -5.41
CA SER A 109 11.70 0.61 -4.85
C SER A 109 11.02 0.85 -3.52
N ARG A 110 11.81 1.25 -2.52
CA ARG A 110 11.31 1.73 -1.23
C ARG A 110 10.29 2.85 -1.38
N SER A 111 10.36 3.64 -2.46
CA SER A 111 9.38 4.70 -2.74
C SER A 111 7.97 4.15 -2.95
N ASN A 112 7.84 2.90 -3.42
CA ASN A 112 6.55 2.23 -3.62
C ASN A 112 5.99 1.58 -2.34
N ALA A 113 6.78 1.52 -1.26
CA ALA A 113 6.28 1.00 0.02
C ALA A 113 5.14 1.88 0.55
N GLN A 114 4.07 1.24 1.00
CA GLN A 114 2.88 1.88 1.53
C GLN A 114 2.83 1.72 3.06
N PRO A 115 2.08 2.58 3.79
CA PRO A 115 1.21 3.65 3.31
C PRO A 115 1.98 4.82 2.69
N LEU A 116 1.37 5.53 1.75
CA LEU A 116 1.87 6.81 1.29
C LEU A 116 1.47 7.89 2.29
N LEU A 117 2.44 8.70 2.70
CA LEU A 117 2.21 9.88 3.55
C LEU A 117 2.33 11.12 2.68
N ILE A 118 1.26 11.90 2.64
CA ILE A 118 1.11 13.05 1.75
C ILE A 118 0.74 14.26 2.58
N ASN A 119 1.46 15.35 2.37
CA ASN A 119 1.14 16.66 2.96
C ASN A 119 0.48 17.54 1.90
N HIS A 120 -0.66 18.12 2.26
CA HIS A 120 -1.37 19.05 1.40
C HIS A 120 -1.96 20.20 2.22
N GLN A 121 -2.54 21.20 1.55
CA GLN A 121 -3.02 22.44 2.18
C GLN A 121 -3.96 22.21 3.38
N LYS A 122 -4.76 21.14 3.38
CA LYS A 122 -5.71 20.83 4.46
C LYS A 122 -5.18 19.82 5.49
N GLY A 123 -3.87 19.60 5.54
CA GLY A 123 -3.24 18.71 6.51
C GLY A 123 -2.50 17.53 5.87
N ALA A 124 -2.17 16.55 6.68
CA ALA A 124 -1.53 15.32 6.23
C ALA A 124 -2.58 14.21 5.98
N MET A 125 -2.28 13.34 5.03
CA MET A 125 -3.09 12.15 4.71
C MET A 125 -2.19 10.94 4.56
N ALA A 126 -2.57 9.81 5.17
CA ALA A 126 -1.96 8.52 4.93
C ALA A 126 -2.91 7.66 4.07
N LEU A 127 -2.39 7.06 3.02
CA LEU A 127 -3.15 6.23 2.09
C LEU A 127 -2.47 4.87 1.89
N ALA A 128 -3.24 3.80 2.05
CA ALA A 128 -2.86 2.44 1.68
C ALA A 128 -3.93 1.86 0.76
N HIS A 129 -3.52 1.15 -0.27
CA HIS A 129 -4.39 0.62 -1.29
C HIS A 129 -3.97 -0.80 -1.68
N ASN A 130 -4.93 -1.71 -1.66
CA ASN A 130 -4.81 -3.03 -2.26
C ASN A 130 -5.61 -3.04 -3.55
N GLY A 131 -4.96 -3.21 -4.66
CA GLY A 131 -5.58 -3.21 -5.97
C GLY A 131 -4.66 -2.65 -7.04
N ASN A 132 -5.21 -2.52 -8.24
CA ASN A 132 -4.49 -1.98 -9.40
C ASN A 132 -5.48 -1.20 -10.28
N LEU A 133 -5.21 0.09 -10.49
CA LEU A 133 -6.01 0.90 -11.40
C LEU A 133 -5.71 0.52 -12.84
N THR A 134 -6.74 0.11 -13.57
CA THR A 134 -6.63 -0.27 -14.99
C THR A 134 -6.23 0.90 -15.90
N ASN A 135 -6.59 2.13 -15.51
CA ASN A 135 -6.32 3.38 -16.23
C ASN A 135 -5.25 4.26 -15.54
N ALA A 136 -4.42 3.68 -14.68
CA ALA A 136 -3.41 4.42 -13.92
C ALA A 136 -2.47 5.25 -14.80
N ALA A 137 -2.04 4.71 -15.94
CA ALA A 137 -1.13 5.39 -16.86
C ALA A 137 -1.76 6.65 -17.49
N GLU A 138 -3.01 6.55 -17.90
CA GLU A 138 -3.75 7.66 -18.51
C GLU A 138 -4.00 8.78 -17.49
N LEU A 139 -4.44 8.41 -16.28
CA LEU A 139 -4.65 9.37 -15.19
C LEU A 139 -3.35 10.05 -14.78
N ARG A 140 -2.25 9.29 -14.69
CA ARG A 140 -0.93 9.83 -14.39
C ARG A 140 -0.50 10.86 -15.42
N GLU A 141 -0.60 10.53 -16.71
CA GLU A 141 -0.27 11.44 -17.79
C GLU A 141 -1.07 12.74 -17.72
N GLN A 142 -2.37 12.65 -17.44
CA GLN A 142 -3.23 13.83 -17.28
C GLN A 142 -2.81 14.69 -16.08
N LEU A 143 -2.46 14.06 -14.95
CA LEU A 143 -1.99 14.76 -13.76
C LEU A 143 -0.63 15.46 -14.02
N GLU A 144 0.30 14.78 -14.67
CA GLU A 144 1.62 15.33 -15.04
C GLU A 144 1.49 16.53 -16.00
N LYS A 145 0.60 16.47 -16.98
CA LYS A 145 0.29 17.61 -17.87
C LYS A 145 -0.28 18.81 -17.09
N ASN A 146 -0.90 18.58 -15.93
CA ASN A 146 -1.40 19.61 -15.04
C ASN A 146 -0.39 20.00 -13.92
N GLY A 147 0.87 19.57 -14.03
CA GLY A 147 1.94 19.93 -13.13
C GLY A 147 2.12 19.03 -11.91
N ALA A 148 1.49 17.87 -11.85
CA ALA A 148 1.75 16.90 -10.77
C ALA A 148 3.16 16.33 -10.89
N ILE A 149 3.85 16.19 -9.74
CA ILE A 149 5.18 15.60 -9.65
C ILE A 149 5.06 14.33 -8.83
N PHE A 150 5.34 13.18 -9.47
CA PHE A 150 5.27 11.89 -8.84
C PHE A 150 6.61 11.47 -8.23
N HIS A 151 6.57 10.82 -7.07
CA HIS A 151 7.74 10.36 -6.32
C HIS A 151 7.89 8.85 -6.35
N CYS A 152 6.83 8.14 -6.76
CA CYS A 152 6.85 6.68 -6.92
C CYS A 152 6.13 6.25 -8.21
N THR A 153 6.21 4.98 -8.53
CA THR A 153 5.56 4.40 -9.72
C THR A 153 4.21 3.76 -9.40
N SER A 154 3.79 3.78 -8.13
CA SER A 154 2.54 3.17 -7.68
C SER A 154 1.33 3.97 -8.17
N ASP A 155 0.28 3.27 -8.58
CA ASP A 155 -1.03 3.82 -8.87
C ASP A 155 -1.69 4.46 -7.63
N THR A 156 -1.30 4.02 -6.44
CA THR A 156 -1.75 4.61 -5.17
C THR A 156 -1.43 6.11 -5.10
N GLU A 157 -0.33 6.58 -5.70
CA GLU A 157 0.00 8.01 -5.74
C GLU A 157 -0.95 8.77 -6.68
N VAL A 158 -1.41 8.13 -7.76
CA VAL A 158 -2.46 8.69 -8.64
C VAL A 158 -3.76 8.89 -7.86
N ILE A 159 -4.19 7.86 -7.11
CA ILE A 159 -5.37 7.94 -6.25
C ILE A 159 -5.23 9.09 -5.25
N ALA A 160 -4.06 9.21 -4.64
CA ALA A 160 -3.77 10.27 -3.66
C ALA A 160 -3.90 11.67 -4.25
N TYR A 161 -3.42 11.89 -5.48
CA TYR A 161 -3.59 13.16 -6.18
C TYR A 161 -5.07 13.49 -6.43
N ILE A 162 -5.85 12.52 -6.91
CA ILE A 162 -7.27 12.70 -7.19
C ILE A 162 -8.04 13.03 -5.90
N ILE A 163 -7.82 12.25 -4.83
CA ILE A 163 -8.45 12.51 -3.52
C ILE A 163 -8.06 13.90 -3.01
N THR A 164 -6.80 14.31 -3.16
CA THR A 164 -6.33 15.63 -2.72
C THR A 164 -7.01 16.74 -3.50
N GLN A 165 -7.15 16.61 -4.82
CA GLN A 165 -7.86 17.58 -5.65
C GLN A 165 -9.32 17.72 -5.23
N GLU A 166 -10.02 16.60 -4.99
CA GLU A 166 -11.40 16.63 -4.50
C GLU A 166 -11.50 17.20 -3.08
N ARG A 167 -10.52 16.89 -2.21
CA ARG A 167 -10.46 17.43 -0.85
C ARG A 167 -10.34 18.96 -0.80
N LEU A 168 -9.70 19.57 -1.79
CA LEU A 168 -9.64 21.02 -1.90
C LEU A 168 -11.00 21.64 -2.24
N LYS A 169 -11.88 20.92 -2.95
CA LYS A 169 -13.21 21.37 -3.39
C LYS A 169 -14.30 21.13 -2.34
N CYS A 170 -14.14 20.15 -1.45
CA CYS A 170 -15.18 19.75 -0.49
C CYS A 170 -14.74 19.91 0.98
N GLY A 171 -15.75 19.85 1.88
CA GLY A 171 -15.56 20.11 3.31
C GLY A 171 -14.99 18.92 4.11
N SER A 172 -15.22 17.66 3.64
CA SER A 172 -14.84 16.46 4.38
C SER A 172 -13.99 15.51 3.53
N ILE A 173 -13.26 14.61 4.19
CA ILE A 173 -12.45 13.61 3.50
C ILE A 173 -13.33 12.51 2.90
N GLU A 174 -14.42 12.15 3.57
CA GLU A 174 -15.38 11.15 3.11
C GLU A 174 -15.97 11.57 1.76
N GLN A 175 -16.37 12.84 1.64
CA GLN A 175 -16.88 13.36 0.39
C GLN A 175 -15.82 13.42 -0.70
N ALA A 176 -14.57 13.72 -0.33
CA ALA A 176 -13.45 13.73 -1.28
C ALA A 176 -13.17 12.33 -1.84
N VAL A 177 -13.21 11.31 -0.99
CA VAL A 177 -13.03 9.92 -1.41
C VAL A 177 -14.21 9.48 -2.30
N LEU A 178 -15.43 9.81 -1.92
CA LEU A 178 -16.63 9.48 -2.72
C LEU A 178 -16.57 10.13 -4.12
N ASN A 179 -16.13 11.37 -4.20
CA ASN A 179 -16.02 12.07 -5.49
C ASN A 179 -14.88 11.55 -6.36
N ALA A 180 -13.85 10.96 -5.73
CA ALA A 180 -12.68 10.41 -6.41
C ALA A 180 -12.94 9.00 -7.00
N MET A 181 -13.98 8.31 -6.52
CA MET A 181 -14.41 6.99 -7.00
C MET A 181 -15.28 7.08 -8.25
#